data_e8dad7ba0b97542f4e2cbe31eb346875
#
_entry.id   e8dad7ba0b97542f4e2cbe31eb346875
#
_cell.length_a   1.000
_cell.length_b   1.000
_cell.length_c   1.000
_cell.angle_alpha   90.00
_cell.angle_beta   90.00
_cell.angle_gamma   90.00
#
_symmetry.space_group_name_H-M   'P 1'
#
loop_
_entity.id
_entity.type
_entity.pdbx_description
1 polymer ?
#
loop_
_entity_poly.entity_id
_entity_poly.type
_entity_poly.pdbx_seq_one_letter_code
_entity_poly.pdbx_strand_id
1 'polypeptide(L)'
;MSDSPTIIYTKTDEAPALATYSFLPIIQAFTRSSGIDVEIRDISLSGRILANFSDYLDDDQRISDALAELGELAKTKEANIIKLPNISASVPQLKSAIKELQTKGFQLPDYPEDPSNDDEKKIKAKYDRVKGSAVNPVLREGNSDRRAPLAVKEYARTNPHRMGAWSSDSKTKVATMGSDDFCSNEKSVTLTEDKNYSIVFTDENDASTELKGPAPLLAGEIIDSTVMRKESLVNFLSEQIDIAKNENLLFSLHMKATMMKVSDPIIFGHCVSTYFKNLLKNFGEEIEAIGVDFNNGFGDLISKIDSLSPEKRNEILECVEECLNTGPDLAMVDSDKGITNLHVPSDVIIDASMPAMIRGSGKMWNKDGETQDTLAVIPDSSYASIYQATIDFCRENGAFDPTTMGSVPNVGLMAQKAEEYGSHDKTFVAPAKGFIKVIDDNQNVLLENEVFEGDIWRMCQTKDEPIKDWVKLAVNRARSTGTPAVFG
;
A
#
# COMPACT_ATOMS: atom_id res chain seq x y z
N MET A 1 -5.23 -26.30 -30.95
CA MET A 1 -5.94 -25.21 -30.21
C MET A 1 -7.10 -24.82 -31.07
N SER A 2 -8.29 -24.60 -30.51
CA SER A 2 -9.45 -24.16 -31.29
C SER A 2 -9.15 -22.75 -31.83
N ASP A 3 -9.51 -22.50 -33.10
CA ASP A 3 -9.37 -21.17 -33.71
C ASP A 3 -10.34 -20.12 -33.14
N SER A 4 -11.09 -20.45 -32.10
CA SER A 4 -12.07 -19.59 -31.47
C SER A 4 -11.45 -18.82 -30.30
N PRO A 5 -11.67 -17.52 -30.18
CA PRO A 5 -11.21 -16.74 -29.05
C PRO A 5 -11.88 -17.25 -27.75
N THR A 6 -11.11 -17.32 -26.66
CA THR A 6 -11.59 -17.75 -25.34
C THR A 6 -11.44 -16.58 -24.38
N ILE A 7 -12.47 -16.31 -23.56
CA ILE A 7 -12.38 -15.37 -22.45
C ILE A 7 -12.01 -16.14 -21.19
N ILE A 8 -10.91 -15.76 -20.57
CA ILE A 8 -10.55 -16.28 -19.25
C ILE A 8 -11.00 -15.28 -18.19
N TYR A 9 -11.92 -15.75 -17.35
CA TYR A 9 -12.42 -14.98 -16.21
C TYR A 9 -11.71 -15.43 -14.94
N THR A 10 -11.01 -14.51 -14.28
CA THR A 10 -10.28 -14.85 -13.06
C THR A 10 -11.15 -14.61 -11.82
N LYS A 11 -11.23 -15.64 -10.96
CA LYS A 11 -11.79 -15.51 -9.61
C LYS A 11 -10.71 -14.98 -8.68
N THR A 12 -11.01 -13.91 -7.96
CA THR A 12 -10.09 -13.20 -7.05
C THR A 12 -10.76 -12.95 -5.69
N ASP A 13 -10.00 -12.47 -4.71
CA ASP A 13 -10.53 -12.15 -3.38
C ASP A 13 -11.36 -10.86 -3.35
N GLU A 14 -11.08 -9.90 -4.24
CA GLU A 14 -11.74 -8.58 -4.24
C GLU A 14 -13.15 -8.58 -4.84
N ALA A 15 -13.46 -9.58 -5.64
CA ALA A 15 -14.77 -9.69 -6.28
C ALA A 15 -15.36 -11.08 -6.10
N PRO A 16 -15.42 -11.64 -4.88
CA PRO A 16 -15.57 -13.07 -4.71
C PRO A 16 -16.97 -13.58 -5.08
N ALA A 17 -18.00 -13.00 -4.57
CA ALA A 17 -19.35 -13.53 -4.76
C ALA A 17 -20.13 -12.76 -5.83
N LEU A 18 -20.13 -11.43 -5.74
CA LEU A 18 -20.99 -10.61 -6.59
C LEU A 18 -20.56 -10.67 -8.05
N ALA A 19 -19.28 -10.53 -8.34
CA ALA A 19 -18.77 -10.56 -9.71
C ALA A 19 -18.81 -11.97 -10.30
N THR A 20 -18.37 -12.98 -9.56
CA THR A 20 -18.33 -14.36 -10.09
C THR A 20 -19.70 -14.98 -10.21
N TYR A 21 -20.56 -14.84 -9.20
CA TYR A 21 -21.86 -15.51 -9.20
C TYR A 21 -22.97 -14.71 -9.89
N SER A 22 -22.89 -13.38 -9.92
CA SER A 22 -23.91 -12.54 -10.54
C SER A 22 -23.60 -12.18 -11.99
N PHE A 23 -22.35 -11.84 -12.32
CA PHE A 23 -21.98 -11.39 -13.66
C PHE A 23 -21.53 -12.52 -14.57
N LEU A 24 -20.87 -13.55 -14.07
CA LEU A 24 -20.36 -14.65 -14.88
C LEU A 24 -21.47 -15.35 -15.68
N PRO A 25 -22.65 -15.70 -15.12
CA PRO A 25 -23.72 -16.29 -15.90
C PRO A 25 -24.21 -15.39 -17.05
N ILE A 26 -24.21 -14.06 -16.84
CA ILE A 26 -24.61 -13.08 -17.86
C ILE A 26 -23.56 -13.05 -18.98
N ILE A 27 -22.28 -12.99 -18.61
CA ILE A 27 -21.17 -13.03 -19.57
C ILE A 27 -21.22 -14.32 -20.37
N GLN A 28 -21.38 -15.46 -19.72
CA GLN A 28 -21.48 -16.77 -20.38
C GLN A 28 -22.68 -16.87 -21.33
N ALA A 29 -23.84 -16.34 -20.93
CA ALA A 29 -25.03 -16.34 -21.79
C ALA A 29 -24.83 -15.46 -23.03
N PHE A 30 -24.21 -14.28 -22.86
CA PHE A 30 -23.90 -13.37 -23.96
C PHE A 30 -22.86 -13.96 -24.92
N THR A 31 -21.76 -14.49 -24.42
CA THR A 31 -20.65 -14.99 -25.24
C THR A 31 -21.00 -16.28 -25.97
N ARG A 32 -21.83 -17.16 -25.39
CA ARG A 32 -22.34 -18.38 -26.07
C ARG A 32 -23.04 -18.05 -27.39
N SER A 33 -23.80 -16.96 -27.47
CA SER A 33 -24.44 -16.54 -28.70
C SER A 33 -23.48 -16.08 -29.79
N SER A 34 -22.25 -15.71 -29.39
CA SER A 34 -21.17 -15.26 -30.28
C SER A 34 -20.14 -16.35 -30.57
N GLY A 35 -20.33 -17.59 -30.07
CA GLY A 35 -19.38 -18.69 -30.24
C GLY A 35 -18.06 -18.50 -29.48
N ILE A 36 -18.09 -17.71 -28.40
CA ILE A 36 -16.92 -17.46 -27.55
C ILE A 36 -17.06 -18.25 -26.26
N ASP A 37 -16.07 -19.05 -25.93
CA ASP A 37 -16.01 -19.81 -24.68
C ASP A 37 -15.53 -18.93 -23.52
N VAL A 38 -16.02 -19.22 -22.31
CA VAL A 38 -15.55 -18.57 -21.08
C VAL A 38 -15.04 -19.64 -20.12
N GLU A 39 -13.78 -19.55 -19.78
CA GLU A 39 -13.12 -20.39 -18.80
C GLU A 39 -12.87 -19.62 -17.50
N ILE A 40 -12.88 -20.34 -16.37
CA ILE A 40 -12.62 -19.74 -15.06
C ILE A 40 -11.25 -20.20 -14.57
N ARG A 41 -10.46 -19.26 -14.02
CA ARG A 41 -9.22 -19.55 -13.31
C ARG A 41 -9.28 -18.93 -11.92
N ASP A 42 -9.00 -19.74 -10.89
CA ASP A 42 -9.01 -19.29 -9.49
C ASP A 42 -7.61 -18.81 -9.07
N ILE A 43 -7.43 -17.51 -8.98
CA ILE A 43 -6.21 -16.85 -8.48
C ILE A 43 -6.45 -16.16 -7.14
N SER A 44 -7.52 -16.52 -6.42
CA SER A 44 -7.76 -16.07 -5.06
C SER A 44 -6.63 -16.50 -4.12
N LEU A 45 -6.53 -15.86 -2.96
CA LEU A 45 -5.54 -16.23 -1.95
C LEU A 45 -5.67 -17.70 -1.56
N SER A 46 -6.89 -18.18 -1.35
CA SER A 46 -7.17 -19.60 -1.05
C SER A 46 -6.72 -20.52 -2.19
N GLY A 47 -7.03 -20.19 -3.44
CA GLY A 47 -6.58 -20.96 -4.61
C GLY A 47 -5.06 -21.03 -4.70
N ARG A 48 -4.39 -19.90 -4.52
CA ARG A 48 -2.92 -19.83 -4.55
C ARG A 48 -2.25 -20.60 -3.39
N ILE A 49 -2.86 -20.56 -2.19
CA ILE A 49 -2.40 -21.37 -1.05
C ILE A 49 -2.47 -22.86 -1.41
N LEU A 50 -3.63 -23.35 -1.85
CA LEU A 50 -3.81 -24.76 -2.18
C LEU A 50 -2.85 -25.24 -3.29
N ALA A 51 -2.66 -24.43 -4.33
CA ALA A 51 -1.72 -24.76 -5.41
C ALA A 51 -0.27 -24.86 -4.89
N ASN A 52 0.18 -23.94 -4.04
CA ASN A 52 1.55 -23.95 -3.50
C ASN A 52 1.82 -25.02 -2.43
N PHE A 53 0.77 -25.57 -1.83
CA PHE A 53 0.85 -26.62 -0.81
C PHE A 53 0.30 -27.96 -1.31
N SER A 54 0.31 -28.22 -2.60
CA SER A 54 -0.19 -29.46 -3.20
C SER A 54 0.44 -30.74 -2.62
N ASP A 55 1.67 -30.66 -2.11
CA ASP A 55 2.39 -31.75 -1.44
C ASP A 55 1.87 -32.06 -0.01
N TYR A 56 1.05 -31.20 0.57
CA TYR A 56 0.37 -31.40 1.86
C TYR A 56 -1.08 -31.89 1.70
N LEU A 57 -1.59 -31.93 0.47
CA LEU A 57 -2.99 -32.20 0.16
C LEU A 57 -3.18 -33.62 -0.38
N ASP A 58 -4.32 -34.21 -0.06
CA ASP A 58 -4.77 -35.44 -0.66
C ASP A 58 -5.00 -35.26 -2.17
N ASP A 59 -4.89 -36.35 -2.96
CA ASP A 59 -4.93 -36.30 -4.42
C ASP A 59 -6.22 -35.64 -4.97
N ASP A 60 -7.35 -35.84 -4.30
CA ASP A 60 -8.65 -35.25 -4.65
C ASP A 60 -8.81 -33.78 -4.24
N GLN A 61 -7.92 -33.27 -3.39
CA GLN A 61 -7.88 -31.88 -2.95
C GLN A 61 -6.91 -31.02 -3.75
N ARG A 62 -6.04 -31.64 -4.55
CA ARG A 62 -5.03 -30.91 -5.33
C ARG A 62 -5.66 -30.13 -6.46
N ILE A 63 -5.20 -28.89 -6.62
CA ILE A 63 -5.60 -28.01 -7.72
C ILE A 63 -4.37 -27.57 -8.52
N SER A 64 -4.57 -27.23 -9.79
CA SER A 64 -3.51 -26.66 -10.64
C SER A 64 -3.14 -25.24 -10.20
N ASP A 65 -1.90 -24.85 -10.47
CA ASP A 65 -1.46 -23.46 -10.26
C ASP A 65 -1.94 -22.57 -11.41
N ALA A 66 -3.17 -22.06 -11.25
CA ALA A 66 -3.79 -21.19 -12.23
C ALA A 66 -3.00 -19.89 -12.46
N LEU A 67 -2.28 -19.39 -11.44
CA LEU A 67 -1.47 -18.18 -11.59
C LEU A 67 -0.24 -18.45 -12.47
N ALA A 68 0.44 -19.57 -12.26
CA ALA A 68 1.57 -19.98 -13.11
C ALA A 68 1.12 -20.21 -14.56
N GLU A 69 -0.01 -20.92 -14.77
CA GLU A 69 -0.61 -21.12 -16.10
C GLU A 69 -0.88 -19.80 -16.82
N LEU A 70 -1.54 -18.85 -16.13
CA LEU A 70 -1.83 -17.54 -16.69
C LEU A 70 -0.57 -16.70 -16.93
N GLY A 71 0.46 -16.87 -16.09
CA GLY A 71 1.76 -16.22 -16.26
C GLY A 71 2.47 -16.66 -17.55
N GLU A 72 2.40 -17.95 -17.90
CA GLU A 72 2.93 -18.43 -19.18
C GLU A 72 2.08 -17.95 -20.37
N LEU A 73 0.76 -17.97 -20.22
CA LEU A 73 -0.14 -17.47 -21.26
C LEU A 73 0.08 -15.96 -21.52
N ALA A 74 0.29 -15.16 -20.48
CA ALA A 74 0.51 -13.71 -20.59
C ALA A 74 1.77 -13.34 -21.40
N LYS A 75 2.72 -14.26 -21.56
CA LYS A 75 3.92 -14.07 -22.36
C LYS A 75 3.68 -14.32 -23.86
N THR A 76 2.55 -14.89 -24.23
CA THR A 76 2.21 -15.22 -25.61
C THR A 76 1.59 -14.03 -26.33
N LYS A 77 1.68 -14.02 -27.68
CA LYS A 77 1.09 -12.98 -28.52
C LYS A 77 -0.45 -13.03 -28.54
N GLU A 78 -1.00 -14.17 -28.25
CA GLU A 78 -2.43 -14.47 -28.25
C GLU A 78 -3.13 -13.90 -27.02
N ALA A 79 -2.41 -13.63 -25.92
CA ALA A 79 -2.97 -13.11 -24.70
C ALA A 79 -3.24 -11.60 -24.79
N ASN A 80 -4.49 -11.21 -24.49
CA ASN A 80 -4.87 -9.82 -24.32
C ASN A 80 -5.47 -9.63 -22.93
N ILE A 81 -4.71 -9.02 -22.03
CA ILE A 81 -5.16 -8.76 -20.66
C ILE A 81 -5.81 -7.37 -20.60
N ILE A 82 -7.14 -7.34 -20.50
CA ILE A 82 -7.91 -6.09 -20.51
C ILE A 82 -7.82 -5.36 -19.18
N LYS A 83 -7.96 -6.08 -18.07
CA LYS A 83 -7.83 -5.53 -16.72
C LYS A 83 -7.48 -6.63 -15.73
N LEU A 84 -6.56 -6.32 -14.83
CA LEU A 84 -6.30 -7.09 -13.63
C LEU A 84 -6.67 -6.26 -12.40
N PRO A 85 -7.31 -6.85 -11.40
CA PRO A 85 -7.46 -6.21 -10.10
C PRO A 85 -6.09 -6.07 -9.43
N ASN A 86 -5.95 -5.09 -8.55
CA ASN A 86 -4.81 -5.04 -7.64
C ASN A 86 -5.06 -6.09 -6.56
N ILE A 87 -4.30 -7.20 -6.62
CA ILE A 87 -4.43 -8.30 -5.67
C ILE A 87 -3.21 -8.30 -4.78
N SER A 88 -3.46 -8.16 -3.50
CA SER A 88 -2.43 -8.18 -2.47
C SER A 88 -3.01 -8.79 -1.20
N ALA A 89 -2.22 -9.59 -0.49
CA ALA A 89 -2.64 -10.26 0.73
C ALA A 89 -1.70 -9.92 1.89
N SER A 90 -2.24 -9.36 2.95
CA SER A 90 -1.52 -9.13 4.20
C SER A 90 -1.31 -10.43 4.99
N VAL A 91 -0.39 -10.42 5.95
CA VAL A 91 -0.17 -11.59 6.83
C VAL A 91 -1.44 -11.95 7.63
N PRO A 92 -2.21 -11.02 8.21
CA PRO A 92 -3.49 -11.35 8.86
C PRO A 92 -4.49 -12.02 7.91
N GLN A 93 -4.63 -11.52 6.68
CA GLN A 93 -5.49 -12.15 5.68
C GLN A 93 -5.01 -13.55 5.31
N LEU A 94 -3.69 -13.74 5.15
CA LEU A 94 -3.08 -15.05 4.91
C LEU A 94 -3.42 -16.03 6.03
N LYS A 95 -3.22 -15.66 7.29
CA LYS A 95 -3.53 -16.50 8.44
C LYS A 95 -5.02 -16.85 8.52
N SER A 96 -5.89 -15.88 8.26
CA SER A 96 -7.33 -16.11 8.21
C SER A 96 -7.72 -17.12 7.13
N ALA A 97 -7.15 -16.99 5.93
CA ALA A 97 -7.40 -17.91 4.83
C ALA A 97 -6.88 -19.33 5.14
N ILE A 98 -5.70 -19.45 5.75
CA ILE A 98 -5.16 -20.75 6.19
C ILE A 98 -6.14 -21.42 7.18
N LYS A 99 -6.57 -20.69 8.20
CA LYS A 99 -7.50 -21.21 9.21
C LYS A 99 -8.85 -21.61 8.62
N GLU A 100 -9.36 -20.84 7.68
CA GLU A 100 -10.58 -21.18 6.94
C GLU A 100 -10.43 -22.49 6.16
N LEU A 101 -9.33 -22.65 5.44
CA LEU A 101 -9.03 -23.85 4.66
C LEU A 101 -8.85 -25.08 5.58
N GLN A 102 -8.14 -24.94 6.71
CA GLN A 102 -7.99 -26.00 7.70
C GLN A 102 -9.37 -26.43 8.27
N THR A 103 -10.26 -25.48 8.53
CA THR A 103 -11.64 -25.77 8.99
C THR A 103 -12.43 -26.54 7.93
N LYS A 104 -12.12 -26.34 6.65
CA LYS A 104 -12.71 -27.09 5.53
C LYS A 104 -12.07 -28.46 5.27
N GLY A 105 -11.10 -28.86 6.10
CA GLY A 105 -10.48 -30.18 6.05
C GLY A 105 -9.19 -30.28 5.22
N PHE A 106 -8.64 -29.14 4.76
CA PHE A 106 -7.34 -29.15 4.09
C PHE A 106 -6.19 -29.28 5.09
N GLN A 107 -5.25 -30.20 4.83
CA GLN A 107 -4.12 -30.50 5.72
C GLN A 107 -2.98 -29.47 5.53
N LEU A 108 -3.25 -28.19 5.82
CA LEU A 108 -2.26 -27.12 5.68
C LEU A 108 -1.53 -26.87 7.01
N PRO A 109 -0.21 -26.64 6.98
CA PRO A 109 0.53 -26.19 8.17
C PRO A 109 0.16 -24.74 8.54
N ASP A 110 0.34 -24.39 9.82
CA ASP A 110 0.23 -22.99 10.24
C ASP A 110 1.34 -22.13 9.62
N TYR A 111 1.08 -20.82 9.51
CA TYR A 111 2.09 -19.86 9.07
C TYR A 111 3.10 -19.61 10.21
N PRO A 112 4.37 -20.02 10.07
CA PRO A 112 5.38 -19.78 11.10
C PRO A 112 5.89 -18.34 11.01
N GLU A 113 5.59 -17.52 12.00
CA GLU A 113 6.10 -16.15 12.06
C GLU A 113 7.61 -16.14 12.26
N ASP A 114 8.06 -16.86 13.28
CA ASP A 114 9.47 -17.01 13.66
C ASP A 114 9.91 -18.46 13.46
N PRO A 115 10.33 -18.85 12.26
CA PRO A 115 10.66 -20.23 11.95
C PRO A 115 11.88 -20.71 12.74
N SER A 116 11.71 -21.76 13.56
CA SER A 116 12.72 -22.31 14.45
C SER A 116 13.60 -23.41 13.84
N ASN A 117 13.15 -23.96 12.71
CA ASN A 117 13.82 -25.09 12.02
C ASN A 117 13.69 -24.95 10.49
N ASP A 118 14.40 -25.82 9.75
CA ASP A 118 14.43 -25.75 8.29
C ASP A 118 13.11 -26.11 7.62
N ASP A 119 12.27 -26.92 8.26
CA ASP A 119 10.96 -27.26 7.69
C ASP A 119 10.00 -26.06 7.85
N GLU A 120 10.01 -25.40 8.98
CA GLU A 120 9.25 -24.14 9.17
C GLU A 120 9.72 -23.03 8.23
N LYS A 121 11.04 -22.93 7.96
CA LYS A 121 11.56 -21.99 6.95
C LYS A 121 11.03 -22.31 5.55
N LYS A 122 10.94 -23.58 5.17
CA LYS A 122 10.36 -23.99 3.88
C LYS A 122 8.86 -23.68 3.80
N ILE A 123 8.12 -23.94 4.88
CA ILE A 123 6.69 -23.61 4.99
C ILE A 123 6.50 -22.08 4.86
N LYS A 124 7.29 -21.29 5.59
CA LYS A 124 7.25 -19.83 5.49
C LYS A 124 7.53 -19.36 4.06
N ALA A 125 8.56 -19.90 3.42
CA ALA A 125 8.91 -19.53 2.06
C ALA A 125 7.80 -19.87 1.04
N LYS A 126 7.04 -20.95 1.24
CA LYS A 126 5.87 -21.27 0.41
C LYS A 126 4.74 -20.24 0.60
N TYR A 127 4.43 -19.89 1.83
CA TYR A 127 3.42 -18.87 2.12
C TYR A 127 3.84 -17.47 1.67
N ASP A 128 5.12 -17.15 1.78
CA ASP A 128 5.67 -15.86 1.34
C ASP A 128 5.55 -15.64 -0.18
N ARG A 129 5.40 -16.70 -0.97
CA ARG A 129 5.13 -16.60 -2.41
C ARG A 129 3.69 -16.17 -2.74
N VAL A 130 2.76 -16.34 -1.82
CA VAL A 130 1.34 -16.05 -2.05
C VAL A 130 0.85 -14.81 -1.30
N LYS A 131 1.66 -14.24 -0.41
CA LYS A 131 1.35 -12.97 0.26
C LYS A 131 1.79 -11.76 -0.57
N GLY A 132 1.35 -10.58 -0.16
CA GLY A 132 1.68 -9.32 -0.84
C GLY A 132 1.13 -9.28 -2.26
N SER A 133 1.82 -8.63 -3.17
CA SER A 133 1.47 -8.48 -4.59
C SER A 133 1.89 -9.67 -5.46
N ALA A 134 1.65 -10.89 -5.04
CA ALA A 134 2.14 -12.07 -5.74
C ALA A 134 1.55 -12.25 -7.16
N VAL A 135 0.36 -11.72 -7.43
CA VAL A 135 -0.34 -11.86 -8.72
C VAL A 135 0.14 -10.85 -9.75
N ASN A 136 0.29 -9.60 -9.36
CA ASN A 136 0.61 -8.52 -10.28
C ASN A 136 1.94 -8.71 -11.03
N PRO A 137 3.06 -9.09 -10.39
CA PRO A 137 4.32 -9.32 -11.08
C PRO A 137 4.26 -10.44 -12.12
N VAL A 138 3.37 -11.41 -11.96
CA VAL A 138 3.22 -12.55 -12.87
C VAL A 138 2.40 -12.19 -14.11
N LEU A 139 1.28 -11.47 -13.92
CA LEU A 139 0.30 -11.22 -14.97
C LEU A 139 0.47 -9.90 -15.70
N ARG A 140 1.30 -8.97 -15.19
CA ARG A 140 1.50 -7.67 -15.80
C ARG A 140 2.83 -7.60 -16.52
N GLU A 141 2.75 -7.50 -17.83
CA GLU A 141 3.88 -7.25 -18.72
C GLU A 141 3.72 -5.89 -19.41
N GLY A 142 4.79 -5.12 -19.43
CA GLY A 142 4.82 -3.80 -20.07
C GLY A 142 4.02 -2.72 -19.35
N ASN A 143 4.01 -1.53 -19.92
CA ASN A 143 3.32 -0.38 -19.39
C ASN A 143 1.87 -0.30 -19.86
N SER A 144 0.99 0.24 -19.04
CA SER A 144 -0.42 0.42 -19.39
C SER A 144 -0.71 1.86 -19.83
N ASP A 145 -1.54 1.98 -20.88
CA ASP A 145 -2.15 3.23 -21.30
C ASP A 145 -3.66 3.12 -21.09
N ARG A 146 -4.14 3.70 -20.00
CA ARG A 146 -5.53 3.59 -19.59
C ARG A 146 -6.30 4.85 -19.92
N ARG A 147 -7.50 4.68 -20.47
CA ARG A 147 -8.45 5.77 -20.75
C ARG A 147 -9.84 5.36 -20.30
N ALA A 148 -10.59 6.34 -19.77
CA ALA A 148 -12.01 6.11 -19.56
C ALA A 148 -12.73 5.97 -20.92
N PRO A 149 -13.54 4.91 -21.13
CA PRO A 149 -14.33 4.76 -22.35
C PRO A 149 -15.26 5.97 -22.56
N LEU A 150 -15.50 6.34 -23.81
CA LEU A 150 -16.38 7.47 -24.14
C LEU A 150 -17.77 7.34 -23.51
N ALA A 151 -18.36 6.14 -23.53
CA ALA A 151 -19.68 5.89 -22.92
C ALA A 151 -19.69 6.18 -21.42
N VAL A 152 -18.61 5.87 -20.69
CA VAL A 152 -18.48 6.19 -19.26
C VAL A 152 -18.38 7.69 -19.05
N LYS A 153 -17.69 8.40 -19.93
CA LYS A 153 -17.58 9.86 -19.89
C LYS A 153 -18.90 10.55 -20.15
N GLU A 154 -19.62 10.11 -21.17
CA GLU A 154 -20.97 10.65 -21.47
C GLU A 154 -21.96 10.38 -20.35
N TYR A 155 -21.91 9.18 -19.74
CA TYR A 155 -22.71 8.88 -18.57
C TYR A 155 -22.34 9.80 -17.38
N ALA A 156 -21.06 10.02 -17.09
CA ALA A 156 -20.62 10.89 -16.01
C ALA A 156 -21.02 12.36 -16.20
N ARG A 157 -21.07 12.83 -17.46
CA ARG A 157 -21.54 14.19 -17.78
C ARG A 157 -23.04 14.36 -17.57
N THR A 158 -23.82 13.35 -17.91
CA THR A 158 -25.29 13.38 -17.76
C THR A 158 -25.76 12.97 -16.36
N ASN A 159 -24.91 12.27 -15.62
CA ASN A 159 -25.16 11.83 -14.24
C ASN A 159 -23.99 12.23 -13.33
N PRO A 160 -23.69 13.52 -13.15
CA PRO A 160 -22.54 13.96 -12.41
C PRO A 160 -22.65 13.58 -10.93
N HIS A 161 -21.55 13.11 -10.37
CA HIS A 161 -21.47 12.94 -8.92
C HIS A 161 -21.40 14.30 -8.21
N ARG A 162 -21.88 14.31 -6.98
CA ARG A 162 -21.91 15.54 -6.19
C ARG A 162 -20.52 15.95 -5.73
N MET A 163 -20.18 17.23 -5.93
CA MET A 163 -18.99 17.89 -5.38
C MET A 163 -19.43 18.88 -4.30
N GLY A 164 -18.65 18.98 -3.22
CA GLY A 164 -18.85 20.03 -2.22
C GLY A 164 -18.38 21.38 -2.74
N ALA A 165 -19.07 22.45 -2.32
CA ALA A 165 -18.67 23.81 -2.67
C ALA A 165 -17.38 24.22 -1.93
N TRP A 166 -16.37 24.65 -2.67
CA TRP A 166 -15.15 25.21 -2.08
C TRP A 166 -15.33 26.69 -1.74
N SER A 167 -14.74 27.10 -0.60
CA SER A 167 -14.67 28.48 -0.17
C SER A 167 -13.24 29.01 -0.28
N SER A 168 -13.09 30.28 -0.69
CA SER A 168 -11.82 30.99 -0.63
C SER A 168 -11.26 31.12 0.79
N ASP A 169 -12.13 31.02 1.80
CA ASP A 169 -11.78 31.12 3.21
C ASP A 169 -11.39 29.79 3.85
N SER A 170 -11.41 28.68 3.07
CA SER A 170 -11.01 27.36 3.56
C SER A 170 -9.59 27.40 4.10
N LYS A 171 -9.41 26.89 5.32
CA LYS A 171 -8.11 26.76 5.99
C LYS A 171 -7.44 25.41 5.72
N THR A 172 -8.10 24.52 4.97
CA THR A 172 -7.56 23.20 4.62
C THR A 172 -6.24 23.34 3.91
N LYS A 173 -5.25 22.58 4.35
CA LYS A 173 -3.89 22.57 3.80
C LYS A 173 -3.22 21.22 3.98
N VAL A 174 -2.17 21.00 3.19
CA VAL A 174 -1.28 19.85 3.32
C VAL A 174 -0.09 20.21 4.18
N ALA A 175 0.32 19.30 5.06
CA ALA A 175 1.59 19.36 5.76
C ALA A 175 2.46 18.17 5.34
N THR A 176 3.72 18.42 5.04
CA THR A 176 4.68 17.39 4.62
C THR A 176 6.07 17.71 5.16
N MET A 177 6.90 16.69 5.31
CA MET A 177 8.32 16.88 5.63
C MET A 177 9.01 17.53 4.43
N GLY A 178 9.94 18.44 4.69
CA GLY A 178 10.71 19.10 3.62
C GLY A 178 12.11 18.52 3.44
N SER A 179 12.50 17.65 4.35
CA SER A 179 13.80 16.97 4.39
C SER A 179 13.68 15.74 5.28
N ASP A 180 14.71 14.89 5.27
CA ASP A 180 14.81 13.70 6.12
C ASP A 180 13.70 12.64 5.88
N ASP A 181 12.96 12.77 4.79
CA ASP A 181 11.97 11.83 4.31
C ASP A 181 12.53 10.93 3.18
N PHE A 182 11.71 10.01 2.68
CA PHE A 182 12.14 9.11 1.63
C PHE A 182 12.47 9.84 0.34
N CYS A 183 11.71 10.86 -0.03
CA CYS A 183 11.94 11.63 -1.24
C CYS A 183 13.29 12.35 -1.23
N SER A 184 13.61 13.02 -0.12
CA SER A 184 14.83 13.84 -0.02
C SER A 184 16.12 13.03 0.13
N ASN A 185 16.03 11.80 0.66
CA ASN A 185 17.18 10.94 0.95
C ASN A 185 17.42 9.85 -0.09
N GLU A 186 16.65 9.81 -1.18
CA GLU A 186 16.75 8.77 -2.19
C GLU A 186 18.09 8.81 -2.94
N LYS A 187 18.70 7.63 -3.07
CA LYS A 187 19.87 7.38 -3.90
C LYS A 187 19.58 6.20 -4.82
N SER A 188 20.10 6.24 -6.04
CA SER A 188 19.90 5.14 -6.98
C SER A 188 21.17 4.83 -7.77
N VAL A 189 21.24 3.60 -8.27
CA VAL A 189 22.29 3.13 -9.19
C VAL A 189 21.71 2.18 -10.22
N THR A 190 22.19 2.30 -11.47
CA THR A 190 21.86 1.37 -12.55
C THR A 190 22.96 0.31 -12.67
N LEU A 191 22.59 -0.97 -12.66
CA LEU A 191 23.52 -2.09 -12.76
C LEU A 191 23.94 -2.31 -14.22
N THR A 192 25.24 -2.49 -14.44
CA THR A 192 25.82 -2.73 -15.77
C THR A 192 26.07 -4.22 -16.06
N GLU A 193 25.99 -5.08 -15.04
CA GLU A 193 26.24 -6.51 -15.13
C GLU A 193 25.39 -7.26 -14.11
N ASP A 194 25.16 -8.56 -14.38
CA ASP A 194 24.49 -9.46 -13.44
C ASP A 194 25.35 -9.66 -12.20
N LYS A 195 24.76 -9.60 -11.02
CA LYS A 195 25.43 -9.86 -9.73
C LYS A 195 24.39 -10.23 -8.65
N ASN A 196 24.86 -10.75 -7.54
CA ASN A 196 24.02 -10.83 -6.36
C ASN A 196 24.28 -9.64 -5.44
N TYR A 197 23.34 -9.37 -4.56
CA TYR A 197 23.48 -8.36 -3.52
C TYR A 197 23.03 -8.90 -2.18
N SER A 198 23.63 -8.38 -1.12
CA SER A 198 23.14 -8.52 0.25
C SER A 198 22.92 -7.14 0.86
N ILE A 199 22.03 -7.06 1.85
CA ILE A 199 21.82 -5.85 2.64
C ILE A 199 22.40 -6.09 4.02
N VAL A 200 23.32 -5.22 4.44
CA VAL A 200 24.02 -5.34 5.71
C VAL A 200 23.91 -4.04 6.53
N PHE A 201 23.73 -4.18 7.83
CA PHE A 201 23.89 -3.09 8.77
C PHE A 201 25.31 -3.16 9.37
N THR A 202 26.01 -2.05 9.42
CA THR A 202 27.33 -1.92 10.06
C THR A 202 27.24 -0.85 11.14
N ASP A 203 27.54 -1.20 12.38
CA ASP A 203 27.53 -0.28 13.52
C ASP A 203 28.78 0.62 13.57
N GLU A 204 28.84 1.52 14.55
CA GLU A 204 29.97 2.41 14.76
C GLU A 204 31.29 1.68 15.17
N ASN A 205 31.25 0.39 15.51
CA ASN A 205 32.39 -0.44 15.86
C ASN A 205 32.80 -1.38 14.69
N ASP A 206 32.29 -1.15 13.48
CA ASP A 206 32.47 -1.98 12.29
C ASP A 206 31.92 -3.42 12.42
N ALA A 207 31.06 -3.68 13.41
CA ALA A 207 30.35 -4.95 13.48
C ALA A 207 29.22 -4.97 12.47
N SER A 208 29.21 -5.99 11.62
CA SER A 208 28.23 -6.11 10.54
C SER A 208 27.19 -7.20 10.81
N THR A 209 25.93 -6.89 10.57
CA THR A 209 24.79 -7.82 10.67
C THR A 209 24.11 -7.89 9.32
N GLU A 210 23.88 -9.09 8.79
CA GLU A 210 23.15 -9.30 7.57
C GLU A 210 21.65 -9.10 7.83
N LEU A 211 21.05 -8.12 7.15
CA LEU A 211 19.60 -7.86 7.18
C LEU A 211 18.86 -8.66 6.12
N LYS A 212 19.50 -8.89 4.97
CA LYS A 212 18.99 -9.70 3.88
C LYS A 212 20.14 -10.40 3.18
N GLY A 213 20.03 -11.73 3.08
CA GLY A 213 20.98 -12.57 2.38
C GLY A 213 20.92 -12.43 0.85
N PRO A 214 21.79 -13.12 0.13
CA PRO A 214 22.02 -12.92 -1.29
C PRO A 214 20.75 -13.03 -2.13
N ALA A 215 20.56 -12.06 -3.04
CA ALA A 215 19.49 -12.03 -4.01
C ALA A 215 20.03 -11.52 -5.37
N PRO A 216 19.49 -11.98 -6.52
CA PRO A 216 20.00 -11.59 -7.82
C PRO A 216 19.59 -10.18 -8.22
N LEU A 217 20.52 -9.49 -8.88
CA LEU A 217 20.31 -8.28 -9.67
C LEU A 217 20.79 -8.54 -11.09
N LEU A 218 20.01 -8.11 -12.07
CA LEU A 218 20.32 -8.27 -13.49
C LEU A 218 20.93 -6.98 -14.05
N ALA A 219 21.73 -7.11 -15.11
CA ALA A 219 22.18 -5.96 -15.90
C ALA A 219 20.98 -5.14 -16.40
N GLY A 220 21.08 -3.81 -16.30
CA GLY A 220 19.99 -2.89 -16.64
C GLY A 220 18.92 -2.74 -15.56
N GLU A 221 19.03 -3.41 -14.42
CA GLU A 221 18.19 -3.08 -13.26
C GLU A 221 18.69 -1.82 -12.56
N ILE A 222 17.73 -1.09 -12.03
CA ILE A 222 17.95 0.08 -11.17
C ILE A 222 17.56 -0.32 -9.75
N ILE A 223 18.45 -0.08 -8.82
CA ILE A 223 18.12 -0.17 -7.39
C ILE A 223 18.17 1.23 -6.79
N ASP A 224 17.27 1.50 -5.86
CA ASP A 224 17.32 2.67 -5.00
C ASP A 224 17.38 2.28 -3.54
N SER A 225 17.84 3.20 -2.72
CA SER A 225 17.72 3.13 -1.26
C SER A 225 17.44 4.50 -0.68
N THR A 226 16.67 4.53 0.39
CA THR A 226 16.35 5.78 1.07
C THR A 226 16.07 5.55 2.55
N VAL A 227 16.06 6.65 3.32
CA VAL A 227 15.86 6.64 4.77
C VAL A 227 14.88 7.74 5.16
N MET A 228 13.89 7.38 5.96
CA MET A 228 13.11 8.36 6.73
C MET A 228 13.67 8.43 8.15
N ARG A 229 14.09 9.62 8.57
CA ARG A 229 14.64 9.86 9.91
C ARG A 229 13.52 9.84 10.94
N LYS A 230 13.61 8.91 11.90
CA LYS A 230 12.63 8.76 12.98
C LYS A 230 12.47 10.04 13.81
N GLU A 231 13.58 10.65 14.21
CA GLU A 231 13.56 11.86 15.03
C GLU A 231 12.87 13.02 14.30
N SER A 232 13.24 13.25 13.04
CA SER A 232 12.63 14.29 12.20
C SER A 232 11.16 14.03 11.97
N LEU A 233 10.76 12.77 11.74
CA LEU A 233 9.35 12.36 11.59
C LEU A 233 8.55 12.65 12.86
N VAL A 234 9.02 12.23 14.02
CA VAL A 234 8.32 12.43 15.31
C VAL A 234 8.21 13.91 15.65
N ASN A 235 9.26 14.70 15.41
CA ASN A 235 9.24 16.14 15.60
C ASN A 235 8.23 16.81 14.66
N PHE A 236 8.26 16.47 13.37
CA PHE A 236 7.27 16.94 12.40
C PHE A 236 5.84 16.60 12.83
N LEU A 237 5.55 15.35 13.17
CA LEU A 237 4.22 14.93 13.62
C LEU A 237 3.76 15.69 14.87
N SER A 238 4.65 15.88 15.85
CA SER A 238 4.34 16.64 17.06
C SER A 238 4.00 18.10 16.75
N GLU A 239 4.77 18.72 15.86
CA GLU A 239 4.49 20.10 15.39
C GLU A 239 3.15 20.20 14.67
N GLN A 240 2.83 19.24 13.78
CA GLN A 240 1.56 19.27 13.05
C GLN A 240 0.35 19.03 13.97
N ILE A 241 0.49 18.20 15.01
CA ILE A 241 -0.53 18.04 16.05
C ILE A 241 -0.79 19.38 16.77
N ASP A 242 0.26 20.10 17.13
CA ASP A 242 0.13 21.41 17.78
C ASP A 242 -0.48 22.46 16.84
N ILE A 243 -0.10 22.47 15.56
CA ILE A 243 -0.68 23.37 14.54
C ILE A 243 -2.17 23.06 14.36
N ALA A 244 -2.55 21.80 14.18
CA ALA A 244 -3.95 21.42 14.02
C ALA A 244 -4.81 21.90 15.20
N LYS A 245 -4.31 21.72 16.43
CA LYS A 245 -4.97 22.18 17.64
C LYS A 245 -5.12 23.72 17.69
N ASN A 246 -4.03 24.44 17.45
CA ASN A 246 -4.00 25.90 17.57
C ASN A 246 -4.84 26.60 16.49
N GLU A 247 -4.91 26.01 15.29
CA GLU A 247 -5.69 26.54 14.17
C GLU A 247 -7.13 26.01 14.11
N ASN A 248 -7.50 25.10 15.01
CA ASN A 248 -8.79 24.42 15.05
C ASN A 248 -9.09 23.69 13.72
N LEU A 249 -8.12 22.88 13.27
CA LEU A 249 -8.22 22.00 12.10
C LEU A 249 -8.34 20.54 12.55
N LEU A 250 -9.04 19.73 11.77
CA LEU A 250 -8.97 18.28 11.93
C LEU A 250 -7.56 17.79 11.58
N PHE A 251 -6.95 17.04 12.48
CA PHE A 251 -5.74 16.31 12.15
C PHE A 251 -6.10 15.05 11.35
N SER A 252 -5.57 14.92 10.16
CA SER A 252 -5.84 13.80 9.29
C SER A 252 -4.55 13.30 8.65
N LEU A 253 -4.18 12.05 8.94
CA LEU A 253 -3.01 11.41 8.37
C LEU A 253 -3.36 10.78 7.02
N HIS A 254 -2.53 10.97 6.01
CA HIS A 254 -2.68 10.38 4.68
C HIS A 254 -1.33 9.84 4.20
N MET A 255 -1.30 8.60 3.73
CA MET A 255 -0.08 7.98 3.22
C MET A 255 -0.41 6.88 2.23
N LYS A 256 0.59 6.40 1.50
CA LYS A 256 0.46 5.27 0.58
C LYS A 256 0.41 3.93 1.34
N ALA A 257 -0.33 3.88 2.44
CA ALA A 257 -0.47 2.73 3.33
C ALA A 257 -1.29 1.61 2.66
N THR A 258 -0.84 1.14 1.51
CA THR A 258 -1.40 -0.05 0.87
C THR A 258 -0.74 -1.30 1.46
N MET A 259 -1.35 -2.46 1.23
CA MET A 259 -0.78 -3.76 1.60
C MET A 259 0.61 -4.03 1.02
N MET A 260 1.05 -3.21 0.06
CA MET A 260 2.34 -3.30 -0.63
C MET A 260 3.45 -2.49 0.03
N LYS A 261 3.11 -1.51 0.88
CA LYS A 261 4.07 -0.61 1.52
C LYS A 261 4.41 -1.09 2.93
N VAL A 262 5.54 -1.75 3.08
CA VAL A 262 6.00 -2.28 4.38
C VAL A 262 6.47 -1.15 5.30
N SER A 263 6.98 -0.03 4.75
CA SER A 263 7.43 1.14 5.51
C SER A 263 6.28 1.95 6.13
N ASP A 264 5.14 2.02 5.47
CA ASP A 264 4.08 2.93 5.85
C ASP A 264 3.38 2.57 7.18
N PRO A 265 3.14 1.29 7.52
CA PRO A 265 2.66 0.94 8.85
C PRO A 265 3.58 1.42 9.99
N ILE A 266 4.89 1.47 9.77
CA ILE A 266 5.85 1.95 10.77
C ILE A 266 5.68 3.46 10.96
N ILE A 267 5.54 4.23 9.87
CA ILE A 267 5.24 5.66 9.92
C ILE A 267 3.90 5.90 10.64
N PHE A 268 2.91 5.08 10.32
CA PHE A 268 1.60 5.14 10.96
C PHE A 268 1.69 4.90 12.47
N GLY A 269 2.44 3.90 12.90
CA GLY A 269 2.70 3.61 14.31
C GLY A 269 3.38 4.77 15.04
N HIS A 270 4.34 5.44 14.40
CA HIS A 270 4.94 6.66 14.95
C HIS A 270 3.92 7.79 15.10
N CYS A 271 2.99 7.95 14.16
CA CYS A 271 1.94 8.95 14.27
C CYS A 271 0.99 8.67 15.44
N VAL A 272 0.51 7.42 15.56
CA VAL A 272 -0.34 7.01 16.69
C VAL A 272 0.38 7.22 18.02
N SER A 273 1.63 6.77 18.12
CA SER A 273 2.45 6.94 19.33
C SER A 273 2.69 8.39 19.70
N THR A 274 2.88 9.26 18.70
CA THR A 274 3.10 10.70 18.93
C THR A 274 1.81 11.39 19.41
N TYR A 275 0.66 11.04 18.81
CA TYR A 275 -0.63 11.58 19.23
C TYR A 275 -0.97 11.15 20.66
N PHE A 276 -0.76 9.88 20.98
CA PHE A 276 -1.04 9.29 22.31
C PHE A 276 0.20 9.25 23.23
N LYS A 277 1.13 10.22 23.08
CA LYS A 277 2.38 10.22 23.87
C LYS A 277 2.18 10.19 25.38
N ASN A 278 1.12 10.86 25.89
CA ASN A 278 0.81 10.85 27.31
C ASN A 278 0.31 9.50 27.79
N LEU A 279 -0.44 8.78 26.96
CA LEU A 279 -0.87 7.42 27.24
C LEU A 279 0.34 6.49 27.36
N LEU A 280 1.28 6.56 26.41
CA LEU A 280 2.49 5.75 26.43
C LEU A 280 3.41 6.10 27.61
N LYS A 281 3.46 7.37 28.00
CA LYS A 281 4.23 7.78 29.18
C LYS A 281 3.68 7.19 30.47
N ASN A 282 2.36 7.05 30.60
CA ASN A 282 1.70 6.62 31.83
C ASN A 282 1.51 5.09 31.88
N PHE A 283 1.30 4.42 30.74
CA PHE A 283 0.88 3.02 30.63
C PHE A 283 1.67 2.23 29.58
N GLY A 284 2.85 2.71 29.17
CA GLY A 284 3.63 2.07 28.09
C GLY A 284 4.00 0.62 28.42
N GLU A 285 4.39 0.33 29.67
CA GLU A 285 4.76 -1.02 30.08
C GLU A 285 3.57 -1.99 30.04
N GLU A 286 2.38 -1.56 30.48
CA GLU A 286 1.17 -2.37 30.45
C GLU A 286 0.70 -2.61 29.01
N ILE A 287 0.79 -1.61 28.15
CA ILE A 287 0.42 -1.67 26.73
C ILE A 287 1.34 -2.62 25.98
N GLU A 288 2.65 -2.55 26.23
CA GLU A 288 3.63 -3.48 25.68
C GLU A 288 3.41 -4.91 26.17
N ALA A 289 3.14 -5.08 27.47
CA ALA A 289 2.91 -6.40 28.08
C ALA A 289 1.73 -7.17 27.47
N ILE A 290 0.70 -6.49 26.95
CA ILE A 290 -0.41 -7.11 26.24
C ILE A 290 -0.17 -7.23 24.72
N GLY A 291 1.04 -6.89 24.26
CA GLY A 291 1.50 -7.08 22.89
C GLY A 291 0.84 -6.12 21.88
N VAL A 292 0.50 -4.90 22.29
CA VAL A 292 -0.01 -3.87 21.36
C VAL A 292 1.09 -3.45 20.39
N ASP A 293 0.74 -3.41 19.12
CA ASP A 293 1.59 -2.87 18.05
C ASP A 293 0.86 -1.72 17.34
N PHE A 294 1.30 -0.50 17.60
CA PHE A 294 0.71 0.68 16.96
C PHE A 294 0.97 0.79 15.46
N ASN A 295 1.83 -0.05 14.88
CA ASN A 295 1.92 -0.19 13.43
C ASN A 295 0.61 -0.75 12.83
N ASN A 296 -0.18 -1.46 13.63
CA ASN A 296 -1.54 -1.89 13.28
C ASN A 296 -2.60 -0.83 13.58
N GLY A 297 -2.22 0.26 14.25
CA GLY A 297 -3.08 1.39 14.59
C GLY A 297 -3.58 1.38 16.03
N PHE A 298 -4.30 2.45 16.39
CA PHE A 298 -4.94 2.57 17.70
C PHE A 298 -5.98 1.47 17.96
N GLY A 299 -6.60 0.93 16.91
CA GLY A 299 -7.54 -0.18 17.00
C GLY A 299 -6.91 -1.44 17.60
N ASP A 300 -5.61 -1.64 17.50
CA ASP A 300 -4.91 -2.77 18.10
C ASP A 300 -4.93 -2.69 19.63
N LEU A 301 -4.75 -1.51 20.22
CA LEU A 301 -4.95 -1.28 21.64
C LEU A 301 -6.39 -1.63 22.06
N ILE A 302 -7.38 -1.09 21.36
CA ILE A 302 -8.80 -1.31 21.68
C ILE A 302 -9.15 -2.81 21.62
N SER A 303 -8.57 -3.55 20.68
CA SER A 303 -8.82 -4.99 20.55
C SER A 303 -8.19 -5.85 21.66
N LYS A 304 -7.12 -5.38 22.31
CA LYS A 304 -6.34 -6.12 23.30
C LYS A 304 -6.59 -5.71 24.75
N ILE A 305 -7.13 -4.51 24.96
CA ILE A 305 -7.29 -3.91 26.28
C ILE A 305 -8.21 -4.73 27.22
N ASP A 306 -9.11 -5.54 26.67
CA ASP A 306 -10.00 -6.43 27.45
C ASP A 306 -9.26 -7.56 28.17
N SER A 307 -7.98 -7.80 27.85
CA SER A 307 -7.12 -8.75 28.56
C SER A 307 -6.60 -8.24 29.90
N LEU A 308 -6.71 -6.95 30.16
CA LEU A 308 -6.31 -6.31 31.44
C LEU A 308 -7.42 -6.44 32.52
N SER A 309 -7.06 -6.12 33.75
CA SER A 309 -8.06 -5.99 34.80
C SER A 309 -9.04 -4.83 34.48
N PRO A 310 -10.30 -4.93 34.93
CA PRO A 310 -11.30 -3.88 34.71
C PRO A 310 -10.83 -2.49 35.20
N GLU A 311 -10.11 -2.43 36.32
CA GLU A 311 -9.57 -1.18 36.87
C GLU A 311 -8.52 -0.59 35.94
N LYS A 312 -7.53 -1.40 35.52
CA LYS A 312 -6.45 -0.95 34.65
C LYS A 312 -6.98 -0.54 33.28
N ARG A 313 -7.92 -1.32 32.74
CA ARG A 313 -8.61 -0.97 31.49
C ARG A 313 -9.27 0.42 31.56
N ASN A 314 -9.99 0.68 32.65
CA ASN A 314 -10.67 1.97 32.83
C ASN A 314 -9.67 3.13 32.94
N GLU A 315 -8.57 2.97 33.71
CA GLU A 315 -7.50 3.97 33.80
C GLU A 315 -6.91 4.31 32.43
N ILE A 316 -6.67 3.30 31.60
CA ILE A 316 -6.14 3.48 30.24
C ILE A 316 -7.16 4.21 29.35
N LEU A 317 -8.44 3.81 29.39
CA LEU A 317 -9.50 4.45 28.62
C LEU A 317 -9.74 5.91 29.03
N GLU A 318 -9.66 6.22 30.33
CA GLU A 318 -9.72 7.61 30.82
C GLU A 318 -8.54 8.43 30.29
N CYS A 319 -7.33 7.85 30.27
CA CYS A 319 -6.15 8.55 29.69
C CYS A 319 -6.27 8.73 28.17
N VAL A 320 -6.85 7.77 27.46
CA VAL A 320 -7.18 7.91 26.03
C VAL A 320 -8.15 9.05 25.80
N GLU A 321 -9.22 9.12 26.58
CA GLU A 321 -10.20 10.21 26.49
C GLU A 321 -9.55 11.58 26.80
N GLU A 322 -8.64 11.63 27.78
CA GLU A 322 -7.86 12.84 28.06
C GLU A 322 -6.99 13.23 26.86
N CYS A 323 -6.31 12.29 26.20
CA CYS A 323 -5.52 12.57 24.99
C CYS A 323 -6.40 13.13 23.85
N LEU A 324 -7.56 12.53 23.62
CA LEU A 324 -8.52 13.00 22.60
C LEU A 324 -9.09 14.39 22.92
N ASN A 325 -9.36 14.70 24.19
CA ASN A 325 -9.89 15.99 24.62
C ASN A 325 -8.83 17.10 24.68
N THR A 326 -7.56 16.74 24.86
CA THR A 326 -6.45 17.71 24.95
C THR A 326 -5.70 17.87 23.63
N GLY A 327 -5.79 16.90 22.70
CA GLY A 327 -5.24 16.99 21.35
C GLY A 327 -6.09 17.81 20.39
N PRO A 328 -5.72 17.90 19.11
CA PRO A 328 -6.63 18.36 18.04
C PRO A 328 -7.72 17.31 17.81
N ASP A 329 -8.86 17.75 17.29
CA ASP A 329 -9.86 16.80 16.79
C ASP A 329 -9.27 15.98 15.64
N LEU A 330 -9.54 14.65 15.64
CA LEU A 330 -9.14 13.74 14.59
C LEU A 330 -10.20 13.66 13.49
N ALA A 331 -9.76 13.50 12.26
CA ALA A 331 -10.67 13.12 11.18
C ALA A 331 -11.29 11.75 11.46
N MET A 332 -12.61 11.66 11.30
CA MET A 332 -13.37 10.45 11.59
C MET A 332 -13.58 9.62 10.32
N VAL A 333 -13.47 8.30 10.48
CA VAL A 333 -13.90 7.31 9.51
C VAL A 333 -15.37 6.94 9.75
N ASP A 334 -15.74 6.78 11.02
CA ASP A 334 -17.11 6.51 11.45
C ASP A 334 -17.36 7.27 12.77
N SER A 335 -18.03 8.42 12.69
CA SER A 335 -18.30 9.26 13.84
C SER A 335 -19.24 8.57 14.84
N ASP A 336 -20.21 7.80 14.36
CA ASP A 336 -21.19 7.11 15.22
C ASP A 336 -20.53 6.04 16.08
N LYS A 337 -19.45 5.43 15.60
CA LYS A 337 -18.69 4.40 16.31
C LYS A 337 -17.42 4.91 16.99
N GLY A 338 -17.10 6.20 16.84
CA GLY A 338 -15.87 6.78 17.38
C GLY A 338 -14.58 6.30 16.66
N ILE A 339 -14.69 5.82 15.41
CA ILE A 339 -13.55 5.34 14.64
C ILE A 339 -12.88 6.51 13.94
N THR A 340 -11.67 6.82 14.35
CA THR A 340 -10.83 7.87 13.75
C THR A 340 -9.95 7.30 12.65
N ASN A 341 -9.32 8.16 11.85
CA ASN A 341 -8.35 7.73 10.84
C ASN A 341 -7.02 7.20 11.41
N LEU A 342 -6.84 7.22 12.74
CA LEU A 342 -5.69 6.58 13.41
C LEU A 342 -5.99 5.16 13.91
N HIS A 343 -7.18 4.60 13.65
CA HIS A 343 -7.54 3.27 14.11
C HIS A 343 -6.82 2.15 13.37
N VAL A 344 -6.77 2.22 12.04
CA VAL A 344 -6.08 1.22 11.21
C VAL A 344 -5.41 1.87 9.99
N PRO A 345 -4.23 1.39 9.55
CA PRO A 345 -3.50 1.97 8.42
C PRO A 345 -4.28 1.98 7.09
N SER A 346 -5.18 1.02 6.90
CA SER A 346 -6.01 0.93 5.68
C SER A 346 -6.97 2.10 5.48
N ASP A 347 -7.30 2.84 6.53
CA ASP A 347 -8.25 3.96 6.47
C ASP A 347 -7.60 5.26 5.96
N VAL A 348 -6.27 5.31 5.86
CA VAL A 348 -5.51 6.50 5.46
C VAL A 348 -4.87 6.38 4.07
N ILE A 349 -5.30 5.42 3.25
CA ILE A 349 -4.78 5.24 1.89
C ILE A 349 -5.04 6.49 1.07
N ILE A 350 -3.95 7.18 0.71
CA ILE A 350 -3.97 8.52 0.10
C ILE A 350 -4.72 8.56 -1.23
N ASP A 351 -4.67 7.47 -2.02
CA ASP A 351 -5.37 7.36 -3.32
C ASP A 351 -6.89 7.47 -3.19
N ALA A 352 -7.45 7.17 -2.03
CA ALA A 352 -8.87 7.26 -1.73
C ALA A 352 -9.18 8.44 -0.81
N SER A 353 -8.41 8.64 0.25
CA SER A 353 -8.69 9.60 1.29
C SER A 353 -8.52 11.06 0.82
N MET A 354 -7.48 11.38 0.04
CA MET A 354 -7.28 12.74 -0.47
C MET A 354 -8.29 13.13 -1.55
N PRO A 355 -8.60 12.32 -2.59
CA PRO A 355 -9.69 12.63 -3.50
C PRO A 355 -11.04 12.78 -2.81
N ALA A 356 -11.34 11.98 -1.79
CA ALA A 356 -12.58 12.09 -1.02
C ALA A 356 -12.65 13.42 -0.27
N MET A 357 -11.58 13.84 0.39
CA MET A 357 -11.47 15.12 1.07
C MET A 357 -11.63 16.30 0.09
N ILE A 358 -10.93 16.28 -1.04
CA ILE A 358 -11.01 17.34 -2.07
C ILE A 358 -12.43 17.43 -2.64
N ARG A 359 -13.07 16.28 -2.92
CA ARG A 359 -14.48 16.23 -3.34
C ARG A 359 -15.42 16.80 -2.27
N GLY A 360 -15.10 16.62 -1.01
CA GLY A 360 -15.84 17.12 0.15
C GLY A 360 -15.54 18.59 0.52
N SER A 361 -15.09 19.41 -0.43
CA SER A 361 -14.70 20.82 -0.20
C SER A 361 -13.46 21.02 0.70
N GLY A 362 -12.57 20.04 0.74
CA GLY A 362 -11.40 20.06 1.61
C GLY A 362 -11.71 19.74 3.08
N LYS A 363 -12.93 19.32 3.36
CA LYS A 363 -13.39 19.03 4.72
C LYS A 363 -13.50 17.53 4.97
N MET A 364 -13.31 17.16 6.22
CA MET A 364 -13.58 15.82 6.72
C MET A 364 -14.56 15.90 7.90
N TRP A 365 -15.06 14.79 8.35
CA TRP A 365 -15.99 14.73 9.48
C TRP A 365 -15.24 14.73 10.80
N ASN A 366 -15.77 15.48 11.76
CA ASN A 366 -15.33 15.47 13.15
C ASN A 366 -16.13 14.42 13.96
N LYS A 367 -15.85 14.33 15.26
CA LYS A 367 -16.51 13.41 16.19
C LYS A 367 -18.03 13.62 16.32
N ASP A 368 -18.52 14.83 16.03
CA ASP A 368 -19.95 15.17 16.11
C ASP A 368 -20.68 14.93 14.78
N GLY A 369 -19.99 14.37 13.77
CA GLY A 369 -20.54 14.12 12.44
C GLY A 369 -20.68 15.38 11.58
N GLU A 370 -20.04 16.48 11.98
CA GLU A 370 -20.01 17.73 11.24
C GLU A 370 -18.74 17.84 10.39
N THR A 371 -18.79 18.64 9.32
CA THR A 371 -17.64 18.84 8.45
C THR A 371 -16.76 20.01 8.92
N GLN A 372 -15.46 19.80 8.94
CA GLN A 372 -14.47 20.77 9.43
C GLN A 372 -13.26 20.82 8.49
N ASP A 373 -12.63 22.00 8.38
CA ASP A 373 -11.38 22.18 7.63
C ASP A 373 -10.27 21.27 8.20
N THR A 374 -9.40 20.80 7.33
CA THR A 374 -8.50 19.69 7.63
C THR A 374 -7.04 20.07 7.42
N LEU A 375 -6.18 19.68 8.35
CA LEU A 375 -4.74 19.59 8.14
C LEU A 375 -4.43 18.17 7.64
N ALA A 376 -4.21 18.05 6.32
CA ALA A 376 -3.85 16.78 5.70
C ALA A 376 -2.35 16.54 5.86
N VAL A 377 -1.98 15.64 6.77
CA VAL A 377 -0.59 15.32 7.09
C VAL A 377 -0.12 14.19 6.19
N ILE A 378 0.84 14.47 5.33
CA ILE A 378 1.44 13.55 4.36
C ILE A 378 2.95 13.55 4.62
N PRO A 379 3.49 12.67 5.48
CA PRO A 379 4.88 12.75 5.92
C PRO A 379 5.90 12.69 4.78
N ASP A 380 5.77 11.70 3.87
CA ASP A 380 6.65 11.58 2.70
C ASP A 380 6.25 12.62 1.63
N SER A 381 7.18 13.48 1.25
CA SER A 381 6.93 14.58 0.31
C SER A 381 6.83 14.16 -1.16
N SER A 382 7.04 12.88 -1.48
CA SER A 382 7.06 12.37 -2.87
C SER A 382 5.85 12.79 -3.71
N TYR A 383 4.68 12.92 -3.09
CA TYR A 383 3.43 13.25 -3.80
C TYR A 383 2.56 14.30 -3.07
N ALA A 384 3.06 14.89 -2.00
CA ALA A 384 2.29 15.84 -1.19
C ALA A 384 1.94 17.14 -1.96
N SER A 385 2.87 17.63 -2.77
CA SER A 385 2.75 18.91 -3.48
C SER A 385 1.57 18.95 -4.46
N ILE A 386 1.23 17.84 -5.12
CA ILE A 386 0.10 17.80 -6.06
C ILE A 386 -1.23 18.01 -5.35
N TYR A 387 -1.37 17.52 -4.13
CA TYR A 387 -2.60 17.72 -3.35
C TYR A 387 -2.70 19.14 -2.84
N GLN A 388 -1.60 19.76 -2.39
CA GLN A 388 -1.60 21.17 -2.02
C GLN A 388 -1.98 22.05 -3.21
N ALA A 389 -1.36 21.84 -4.38
CA ALA A 389 -1.68 22.59 -5.60
C ALA A 389 -3.16 22.42 -6.00
N THR A 390 -3.71 21.23 -5.83
CA THR A 390 -5.14 20.97 -6.10
C THR A 390 -6.05 21.71 -5.13
N ILE A 391 -5.71 21.73 -3.85
CA ILE A 391 -6.45 22.48 -2.81
C ILE A 391 -6.42 23.98 -3.12
N ASP A 392 -5.25 24.52 -3.46
CA ASP A 392 -5.09 25.94 -3.79
C ASP A 392 -5.90 26.30 -5.03
N PHE A 393 -5.85 25.46 -6.08
CA PHE A 393 -6.68 25.63 -7.26
C PHE A 393 -8.18 25.67 -6.91
N CYS A 394 -8.66 24.72 -6.11
CA CYS A 394 -10.07 24.68 -5.71
C CYS A 394 -10.47 25.86 -4.81
N ARG A 395 -9.55 26.36 -3.98
CA ARG A 395 -9.78 27.56 -3.16
C ARG A 395 -9.94 28.82 -4.01
N GLU A 396 -9.14 28.94 -5.08
CA GLU A 396 -9.17 30.10 -5.98
C GLU A 396 -10.31 30.01 -7.02
N ASN A 397 -10.60 28.84 -7.54
CA ASN A 397 -11.47 28.65 -8.70
C ASN A 397 -12.81 27.96 -8.37
N GLY A 398 -12.97 27.47 -7.14
CA GLY A 398 -14.12 26.65 -6.76
C GLY A 398 -13.91 25.17 -7.05
N ALA A 399 -14.93 24.37 -6.75
CA ALA A 399 -14.91 22.93 -6.98
C ALA A 399 -14.82 22.58 -8.47
N PHE A 400 -14.18 21.45 -8.79
CA PHE A 400 -14.24 20.89 -10.13
C PHE A 400 -15.68 20.57 -10.53
N ASP A 401 -16.05 20.88 -11.77
CA ASP A 401 -17.35 20.55 -12.32
C ASP A 401 -17.27 19.21 -13.11
N PRO A 402 -17.86 18.11 -12.60
CA PRO A 402 -17.83 16.83 -13.28
C PRO A 402 -18.43 16.84 -14.69
N THR A 403 -19.32 17.80 -14.98
CA THR A 403 -19.96 17.92 -16.31
C THR A 403 -19.01 18.48 -17.37
N THR A 404 -18.03 19.26 -16.95
CA THR A 404 -17.05 19.93 -17.84
C THR A 404 -15.64 19.34 -17.74
N MET A 405 -15.37 18.48 -16.73
CA MET A 405 -14.07 17.85 -16.58
C MET A 405 -13.67 17.05 -17.80
N GLY A 406 -12.46 17.28 -18.27
CA GLY A 406 -11.85 16.54 -19.36
C GLY A 406 -11.52 15.09 -19.01
N SER A 407 -10.93 14.40 -19.97
CA SER A 407 -10.38 13.06 -19.80
C SER A 407 -8.92 13.11 -20.15
N VAL A 408 -8.06 12.75 -19.20
CA VAL A 408 -6.63 12.58 -19.45
C VAL A 408 -6.29 11.09 -19.47
N PRO A 409 -5.41 10.64 -20.38
CA PRO A 409 -4.88 9.29 -20.34
C PRO A 409 -4.04 9.10 -19.08
N ASN A 410 -4.15 7.93 -18.45
CA ASN A 410 -3.26 7.52 -17.37
C ASN A 410 -2.28 6.49 -17.91
N VAL A 411 -0.99 6.81 -17.91
CA VAL A 411 0.09 5.92 -18.31
C VAL A 411 0.75 5.35 -17.07
N GLY A 412 0.45 4.08 -16.76
CA GLY A 412 0.99 3.41 -15.59
C GLY A 412 2.26 2.63 -15.91
N LEU A 413 3.24 2.69 -15.02
CA LEU A 413 4.42 1.83 -15.03
C LEU A 413 4.01 0.47 -14.44
N MET A 414 3.68 -0.50 -15.30
CA MET A 414 3.05 -1.77 -14.93
C MET A 414 3.90 -2.99 -15.28
N ALA A 415 5.12 -2.79 -15.74
CA ALA A 415 6.03 -3.89 -16.05
C ALA A 415 6.43 -4.66 -14.80
N GLN A 416 6.77 -5.94 -15.00
CA GLN A 416 7.41 -6.75 -13.96
C GLN A 416 8.61 -6.01 -13.35
N LYS A 417 8.90 -6.19 -12.08
CA LYS A 417 9.86 -5.39 -11.29
C LYS A 417 9.38 -3.98 -10.93
N ALA A 418 8.67 -3.28 -11.80
CA ALA A 418 8.07 -2.01 -11.45
C ALA A 418 6.97 -2.13 -10.38
N GLU A 419 6.23 -3.25 -10.40
CA GLU A 419 5.28 -3.56 -9.32
C GLU A 419 6.00 -3.83 -7.99
N GLU A 420 7.15 -4.51 -8.03
CA GLU A 420 8.00 -4.69 -6.85
C GLU A 420 8.57 -3.36 -6.36
N TYR A 421 8.94 -2.46 -7.27
CA TYR A 421 9.37 -1.10 -6.95
C TYR A 421 8.32 -0.35 -6.10
N GLY A 422 7.05 -0.51 -6.42
CA GLY A 422 5.96 0.08 -5.64
C GLY A 422 5.76 -0.54 -4.26
N SER A 423 6.22 -1.76 -3.99
CA SER A 423 5.91 -2.49 -2.75
C SER A 423 6.84 -2.18 -1.58
N HIS A 424 8.11 -1.80 -1.84
CA HIS A 424 9.13 -1.55 -0.80
C HIS A 424 9.26 -2.72 0.21
N ASP A 425 9.29 -3.95 -0.31
CA ASP A 425 9.37 -5.17 0.50
C ASP A 425 10.67 -5.30 1.29
N LYS A 426 11.71 -4.58 0.87
CA LYS A 426 13.00 -4.50 1.54
C LYS A 426 13.04 -3.28 2.46
N THR A 427 12.28 -3.34 3.53
CA THR A 427 12.19 -2.29 4.55
C THR A 427 12.73 -2.82 5.88
N PHE A 428 13.58 -2.02 6.52
CA PHE A 428 14.19 -2.34 7.81
C PHE A 428 14.16 -1.12 8.73
N VAL A 429 13.93 -1.37 10.02
CA VAL A 429 14.16 -0.39 11.07
C VAL A 429 15.60 -0.50 11.54
N ALA A 430 16.33 0.59 11.53
CA ALA A 430 17.73 0.60 11.95
C ALA A 430 17.85 0.28 13.44
N PRO A 431 18.67 -0.73 13.83
CA PRO A 431 18.76 -1.17 15.21
C PRO A 431 19.59 -0.23 16.09
N ALA A 432 20.47 0.57 15.49
CA ALA A 432 21.36 1.50 16.15
C ALA A 432 21.93 2.52 15.15
N LYS A 433 22.75 3.44 15.60
CA LYS A 433 23.52 4.31 14.72
C LYS A 433 24.58 3.51 13.94
N GLY A 434 24.67 3.76 12.64
CA GLY A 434 25.60 3.08 11.74
C GLY A 434 25.26 3.34 10.28
N PHE A 435 25.49 2.33 9.45
CA PHE A 435 25.26 2.38 8.01
C PHE A 435 24.50 1.15 7.56
N ILE A 436 23.45 1.34 6.75
CA ILE A 436 22.87 0.24 5.97
C ILE A 436 23.43 0.32 4.56
N LYS A 437 24.01 -0.80 4.11
CA LYS A 437 24.70 -0.92 2.83
C LYS A 437 24.09 -2.01 1.98
N VAL A 438 24.00 -1.75 0.69
CA VAL A 438 23.77 -2.77 -0.34
C VAL A 438 25.13 -3.13 -0.92
N ILE A 439 25.55 -4.36 -0.74
CA ILE A 439 26.87 -4.85 -1.17
C ILE A 439 26.72 -5.96 -2.21
N ASP A 440 27.67 -6.05 -3.16
CA ASP A 440 27.70 -7.15 -4.13
C ASP A 440 28.52 -8.36 -3.62
N ASP A 441 28.58 -9.43 -4.43
CA ASP A 441 29.34 -10.66 -4.13
C ASP A 441 30.82 -10.42 -3.84
N ASN A 442 31.40 -9.32 -4.35
CA ASN A 442 32.79 -8.92 -4.16
C ASN A 442 32.97 -7.93 -3.00
N GLN A 443 31.93 -7.72 -2.18
CA GLN A 443 31.91 -6.75 -1.07
C GLN A 443 32.01 -5.29 -1.54
N ASN A 444 31.76 -4.98 -2.82
CA ASN A 444 31.67 -3.60 -3.26
C ASN A 444 30.34 -3.00 -2.81
N VAL A 445 30.42 -1.79 -2.27
CA VAL A 445 29.23 -1.04 -1.84
C VAL A 445 28.53 -0.45 -3.07
N LEU A 446 27.31 -0.88 -3.32
CA LEU A 446 26.45 -0.36 -4.39
C LEU A 446 25.69 0.89 -3.93
N LEU A 447 25.11 0.84 -2.73
CA LEU A 447 24.41 1.95 -2.07
C LEU A 447 24.72 1.93 -0.57
N GLU A 448 24.77 3.10 0.03
CA GLU A 448 25.02 3.27 1.46
C GLU A 448 24.22 4.45 2.01
N ASN A 449 23.58 4.23 3.16
CA ASN A 449 22.90 5.26 3.91
C ASN A 449 23.36 5.21 5.38
N GLU A 450 23.77 6.36 5.92
CA GLU A 450 23.88 6.52 7.37
C GLU A 450 22.49 6.39 8.00
N VAL A 451 22.39 5.73 9.13
CA VAL A 451 21.15 5.54 9.88
C VAL A 451 21.36 5.74 11.37
N PHE A 452 20.29 6.13 12.06
CA PHE A 452 20.21 6.20 13.52
C PHE A 452 19.18 5.21 14.04
N GLU A 453 19.20 4.90 15.30
CA GLU A 453 18.27 3.95 15.93
C GLU A 453 16.80 4.32 15.63
N GLY A 454 16.10 3.38 15.05
CA GLY A 454 14.69 3.51 14.70
C GLY A 454 14.42 4.21 13.36
N ASP A 455 15.43 4.68 12.62
CA ASP A 455 15.26 5.17 11.26
C ASP A 455 14.67 4.08 10.37
N ILE A 456 13.81 4.46 9.44
CA ILE A 456 13.17 3.53 8.49
C ILE A 456 13.95 3.57 7.19
N TRP A 457 14.67 2.49 6.90
CA TRP A 457 15.40 2.31 5.65
C TRP A 457 14.61 1.41 4.71
N ARG A 458 14.62 1.74 3.42
CA ARG A 458 13.99 0.88 2.40
C ARG A 458 14.76 0.89 1.10
N MET A 459 14.62 -0.20 0.34
CA MET A 459 15.20 -0.39 -0.99
C MET A 459 14.14 -0.95 -1.95
N CYS A 460 14.22 -0.50 -3.19
CA CYS A 460 13.45 -1.06 -4.30
C CYS A 460 14.36 -1.43 -5.47
N GLN A 461 13.81 -2.19 -6.41
CA GLN A 461 14.46 -2.53 -7.66
C GLN A 461 13.44 -2.53 -8.80
N THR A 462 13.86 -2.05 -9.97
CA THR A 462 13.08 -2.04 -11.20
C THR A 462 14.00 -2.16 -12.41
N LYS A 463 13.44 -2.29 -13.62
CA LYS A 463 14.22 -2.31 -14.85
C LYS A 463 14.23 -0.94 -15.51
N ASP A 464 15.38 -0.56 -16.10
CA ASP A 464 15.54 0.68 -16.84
C ASP A 464 14.67 0.72 -18.14
N GLU A 465 14.58 -0.41 -18.84
CA GLU A 465 13.79 -0.49 -20.07
C GLU A 465 12.31 -0.15 -19.91
N PRO A 466 11.57 -0.71 -18.92
CA PRO A 466 10.20 -0.32 -18.65
C PRO A 466 10.03 1.15 -18.29
N ILE A 467 11.00 1.75 -17.59
CA ILE A 467 10.99 3.18 -17.28
C ILE A 467 11.13 4.01 -18.56
N LYS A 468 12.08 3.67 -19.43
CA LYS A 468 12.27 4.35 -20.71
C LYS A 468 11.04 4.26 -21.60
N ASP A 469 10.41 3.10 -21.65
CA ASP A 469 9.17 2.90 -22.41
C ASP A 469 8.02 3.73 -21.82
N TRP A 470 7.88 3.72 -20.48
CA TRP A 470 6.89 4.53 -19.78
C TRP A 470 7.03 6.02 -20.07
N VAL A 471 8.26 6.56 -20.03
CA VAL A 471 8.54 7.95 -20.37
C VAL A 471 8.20 8.23 -21.84
N LYS A 472 8.59 7.36 -22.77
CA LYS A 472 8.23 7.50 -24.19
C LYS A 472 6.72 7.52 -24.41
N LEU A 473 6.00 6.64 -23.73
CA LEU A 473 4.54 6.57 -23.83
C LEU A 473 3.89 7.86 -23.29
N ALA A 474 4.34 8.38 -22.16
CA ALA A 474 3.88 9.64 -21.60
C ALA A 474 4.16 10.84 -22.54
N VAL A 475 5.37 10.94 -23.07
CA VAL A 475 5.76 12.00 -24.04
C VAL A 475 4.93 11.90 -25.30
N ASN A 476 4.75 10.71 -25.87
CA ASN A 476 3.94 10.52 -27.08
C ASN A 476 2.47 10.91 -26.83
N ARG A 477 1.93 10.63 -25.65
CA ARG A 477 0.60 11.08 -25.28
C ARG A 477 0.51 12.60 -25.17
N ALA A 478 1.45 13.25 -24.51
CA ALA A 478 1.50 14.70 -24.42
C ALA A 478 1.51 15.34 -25.83
N ARG A 479 2.33 14.81 -26.75
CA ARG A 479 2.41 15.30 -28.13
C ARG A 479 1.11 15.08 -28.92
N SER A 480 0.47 13.92 -28.79
CA SER A 480 -0.75 13.58 -29.53
C SER A 480 -2.00 14.30 -29.02
N THR A 481 -2.05 14.63 -27.73
CA THR A 481 -3.22 15.28 -27.09
C THR A 481 -3.07 16.78 -26.93
N GLY A 482 -1.84 17.32 -27.02
CA GLY A 482 -1.54 18.72 -26.72
C GLY A 482 -1.64 19.06 -25.23
N THR A 483 -1.71 18.05 -24.34
CA THR A 483 -1.79 18.23 -22.88
C THR A 483 -0.44 17.91 -22.23
N PRO A 484 -0.08 18.58 -21.12
CA PRO A 484 1.13 18.27 -20.38
C PRO A 484 1.15 16.83 -19.86
N ALA A 485 2.32 16.20 -19.80
CA ALA A 485 2.54 14.99 -19.04
C ALA A 485 2.94 15.36 -17.61
N VAL A 486 2.23 14.80 -16.61
CA VAL A 486 2.50 15.01 -15.20
C VAL A 486 2.93 13.68 -14.61
N PHE A 487 4.08 13.66 -13.95
CA PHE A 487 4.59 12.52 -13.19
C PHE A 487 4.32 12.77 -11.69
N GLY A 488 3.76 11.77 -11.02
CA GLY A 488 3.43 11.85 -9.60
C GLY A 488 3.47 10.48 -8.93
#